data_b85f42797b45cae38bb2f6c063c9c834
#
_entry.id   b85f42797b45cae38bb2f6c063c9c834
#
_cell.length_a   1.000
_cell.length_b   1.000
_cell.length_c   1.000
_cell.angle_alpha   90.00
_cell.angle_beta   90.00
_cell.angle_gamma   90.00
#
_symmetry.space_group_name_H-M   'P 1'
#
loop_
_entity.id
_entity.type
_entity.pdbx_description
1 polymer ?
#
loop_
_entity_poly.entity_id
_entity_poly.type
_entity_poly.pdbx_seq_one_letter_code
_entity_poly.pdbx_strand_id
1 'polypeptide(L)'
;MDGRQEKRHSSEVAAARERRSKRTILKRTVILMLLCGVGLFVPLFLRLWDIAIVHHEDYQRQATGQQTLDLSVSAARGNIYDCNGNVLAMSATVYNLILSPKDLMQDCVDKKDYTDDDGNLNEAAWNAAVKAAQDQLVRDLMGLIPDLDQEKLEKQVQATEYSYREIKTKIEEEDAKAIRDYIVQNKTSHYLYLVTGTQRYYPYASLAAQTLGFVNAEGGAVGIEAAYDDVLKGTAGRVITTRTGAGTQMYNNYSEFIDAIDGYDLTLTIDATIQYYCER
;
A
#
# COMPACT_ATOMS: atom_id res chain seq x y z
N MET A 1 60.76 -38.89 -67.30
CA MET A 1 59.46 -39.11 -66.60
C MET A 1 59.44 -38.76 -65.09
N ASP A 2 60.52 -38.15 -64.57
CA ASP A 2 60.77 -37.99 -63.13
C ASP A 2 60.21 -36.71 -62.51
N GLY A 3 60.12 -35.59 -63.25
CA GLY A 3 59.72 -34.31 -62.71
C GLY A 3 58.22 -34.17 -62.39
N ARG A 4 57.32 -35.10 -62.82
CA ARG A 4 55.87 -35.03 -62.46
C ARG A 4 55.57 -35.76 -61.17
N GLN A 5 56.37 -36.68 -60.73
CA GLN A 5 56.17 -37.34 -59.42
C GLN A 5 56.65 -36.48 -58.26
N GLU A 6 57.76 -35.76 -58.41
CA GLU A 6 58.30 -34.84 -57.41
C GLU A 6 57.33 -33.67 -57.13
N LYS A 7 56.70 -33.10 -58.18
CA LYS A 7 55.68 -32.08 -58.00
C LYS A 7 54.40 -32.56 -57.30
N ARG A 8 54.00 -33.81 -57.50
CA ARG A 8 52.84 -34.36 -56.79
C ARG A 8 53.17 -34.60 -55.32
N HIS A 9 54.36 -35.15 -55.03
CA HIS A 9 54.76 -35.40 -53.65
C HIS A 9 54.95 -34.08 -52.85
N SER A 10 55.48 -33.04 -53.44
CA SER A 10 55.61 -31.70 -52.81
C SER A 10 54.25 -31.05 -52.58
N SER A 11 53.28 -31.19 -53.49
CA SER A 11 51.90 -30.69 -53.30
C SER A 11 51.11 -31.43 -52.25
N GLU A 12 51.27 -32.75 -52.11
CA GLU A 12 50.63 -33.55 -51.08
C GLU A 12 51.19 -33.27 -49.67
N VAL A 13 52.51 -33.07 -49.57
CA VAL A 13 53.18 -32.68 -48.32
C VAL A 13 52.75 -31.27 -47.89
N ALA A 14 52.63 -30.32 -48.83
CA ALA A 14 52.14 -28.96 -48.56
C ALA A 14 50.68 -28.99 -48.12
N ALA A 15 49.80 -29.74 -48.79
CA ALA A 15 48.40 -29.93 -48.41
C ALA A 15 48.23 -30.59 -47.02
N ALA A 16 49.07 -31.59 -46.71
CA ALA A 16 49.06 -32.24 -45.38
C ALA A 16 49.55 -31.30 -44.28
N ARG A 17 50.50 -30.43 -44.55
CA ARG A 17 51.02 -29.42 -43.64
C ARG A 17 49.96 -28.34 -43.37
N GLU A 18 49.24 -27.90 -44.40
CA GLU A 18 48.15 -26.95 -44.32
C GLU A 18 46.96 -27.49 -43.50
N ARG A 19 46.58 -28.76 -43.73
CA ARG A 19 45.54 -29.44 -42.96
C ARG A 19 45.93 -29.60 -41.49
N ARG A 20 47.21 -29.89 -41.18
CA ARG A 20 47.70 -29.97 -39.79
C ARG A 20 47.71 -28.57 -39.14
N SER A 21 48.12 -27.51 -39.83
CA SER A 21 48.09 -26.16 -39.36
C SER A 21 46.63 -25.69 -39.04
N LYS A 22 45.73 -25.90 -39.98
CA LYS A 22 44.29 -25.60 -39.79
C LYS A 22 43.67 -26.33 -38.60
N ARG A 23 43.99 -27.62 -38.42
CA ARG A 23 43.53 -28.40 -37.26
C ARG A 23 44.10 -27.87 -35.93
N THR A 24 45.35 -27.43 -35.93
CA THR A 24 46.00 -26.91 -34.71
C THR A 24 45.43 -25.54 -34.36
N ILE A 25 45.19 -24.70 -35.36
CA ILE A 25 44.52 -23.39 -35.16
C ILE A 25 43.10 -23.61 -34.64
N LEU A 26 42.32 -24.47 -35.28
CA LEU A 26 40.95 -24.77 -34.88
C LEU A 26 40.87 -25.31 -33.42
N LYS A 27 41.80 -26.21 -33.04
CA LYS A 27 41.87 -26.69 -31.65
C LYS A 27 42.17 -25.57 -30.67
N ARG A 28 43.12 -24.70 -30.98
CA ARG A 28 43.48 -23.56 -30.12
C ARG A 28 42.33 -22.55 -30.01
N THR A 29 41.60 -22.26 -31.10
CA THR A 29 40.45 -21.37 -31.11
C THR A 29 39.29 -21.97 -30.29
N VAL A 30 39.00 -23.27 -30.43
CA VAL A 30 37.98 -23.96 -29.64
C VAL A 30 38.32 -23.97 -28.18
N ILE A 31 39.58 -24.24 -27.82
CA ILE A 31 40.01 -24.24 -26.41
C ILE A 31 39.90 -22.81 -25.82
N LEU A 32 40.31 -21.79 -26.59
CA LEU A 32 40.23 -20.39 -26.16
C LEU A 32 38.78 -19.94 -25.99
N MET A 33 37.89 -20.33 -26.92
CA MET A 33 36.45 -20.05 -26.85
C MET A 33 35.79 -20.76 -25.67
N LEU A 34 36.20 -22.00 -25.37
CA LEU A 34 35.70 -22.76 -24.23
C LEU A 34 36.20 -22.16 -22.90
N LEU A 35 37.47 -21.75 -22.85
CA LEU A 35 38.09 -21.10 -21.68
C LEU A 35 37.46 -19.72 -21.40
N CYS A 36 37.21 -18.92 -22.44
CA CYS A 36 36.56 -17.65 -22.36
C CYS A 36 35.06 -17.79 -21.94
N GLY A 37 34.37 -18.79 -22.52
CA GLY A 37 32.99 -19.10 -22.15
C GLY A 37 32.85 -19.55 -20.70
N VAL A 38 33.66 -20.49 -20.27
CA VAL A 38 33.67 -20.96 -18.86
C VAL A 38 34.12 -19.83 -17.93
N GLY A 39 35.16 -19.05 -18.33
CA GLY A 39 35.65 -17.94 -17.54
C GLY A 39 34.61 -16.83 -17.29
N LEU A 40 33.69 -16.61 -18.24
CA LEU A 40 32.57 -15.69 -18.08
C LEU A 40 31.42 -16.29 -17.25
N PHE A 41 31.18 -17.59 -17.38
CA PHE A 41 30.10 -18.26 -16.65
C PHE A 41 30.38 -18.48 -15.17
N VAL A 42 31.63 -18.71 -14.79
CA VAL A 42 32.02 -18.95 -13.39
C VAL A 42 31.64 -17.77 -12.46
N PRO A 43 32.00 -16.51 -12.76
CA PRO A 43 31.59 -15.39 -11.88
C PRO A 43 30.08 -15.19 -11.87
N LEU A 44 29.38 -15.45 -12.99
CA LEU A 44 27.92 -15.40 -13.03
C LEU A 44 27.29 -16.49 -12.16
N PHE A 45 27.81 -17.69 -12.22
CA PHE A 45 27.35 -18.81 -11.38
C PHE A 45 27.62 -18.55 -9.90
N LEU A 46 28.80 -18.03 -9.56
CA LEU A 46 29.13 -17.66 -8.18
C LEU A 46 28.19 -16.55 -7.66
N ARG A 47 27.86 -15.58 -8.50
CA ARG A 47 26.93 -14.51 -8.13
C ARG A 47 25.50 -15.03 -7.96
N LEU A 48 25.08 -15.93 -8.85
CA LEU A 48 23.78 -16.57 -8.73
C LEU A 48 23.69 -17.43 -7.47
N TRP A 49 24.73 -18.17 -7.14
CA TRP A 49 24.83 -18.95 -5.93
C TRP A 49 24.76 -18.07 -4.67
N ASP A 50 25.49 -16.97 -4.65
CA ASP A 50 25.48 -16.00 -3.56
C ASP A 50 24.05 -15.45 -3.32
N ILE A 51 23.37 -15.02 -4.38
CA ILE A 51 22.00 -14.47 -4.30
C ILE A 51 20.97 -15.56 -3.95
N ALA A 52 21.08 -16.75 -4.57
CA ALA A 52 20.04 -17.77 -4.46
C ALA A 52 20.17 -18.65 -3.21
N ILE A 53 21.36 -18.75 -2.61
CA ILE A 53 21.60 -19.64 -1.47
C ILE A 53 22.10 -18.87 -0.25
N VAL A 54 23.14 -18.06 -0.39
CA VAL A 54 23.77 -17.39 0.77
C VAL A 54 22.88 -16.29 1.32
N HIS A 55 22.31 -15.44 0.43
CA HIS A 55 21.48 -14.31 0.81
C HIS A 55 19.99 -14.52 0.49
N HIS A 56 19.56 -15.77 0.30
CA HIS A 56 18.18 -16.10 -0.04
C HIS A 56 17.17 -15.53 0.96
N GLU A 57 17.42 -15.75 2.26
CA GLU A 57 16.51 -15.28 3.31
C GLU A 57 16.44 -13.76 3.37
N ASP A 58 17.54 -13.06 3.16
CA ASP A 58 17.56 -11.59 3.20
C ASP A 58 16.79 -10.99 2.02
N TYR A 59 17.00 -11.52 0.81
CA TYR A 59 16.25 -11.08 -0.36
C TYR A 59 14.77 -11.49 -0.28
N GLN A 60 14.46 -12.65 0.28
CA GLN A 60 13.09 -13.08 0.50
C GLN A 60 12.39 -12.17 1.52
N ARG A 61 13.04 -11.80 2.63
CA ARG A 61 12.49 -10.84 3.61
C ARG A 61 12.25 -9.47 2.98
N GLN A 62 13.18 -8.96 2.17
CA GLN A 62 13.01 -7.70 1.46
C GLN A 62 11.85 -7.77 0.46
N ALA A 63 11.77 -8.83 -0.33
CA ALA A 63 10.68 -9.04 -1.29
C ALA A 63 9.32 -9.15 -0.57
N THR A 64 9.24 -9.93 0.52
CA THR A 64 8.04 -10.06 1.33
C THR A 64 7.64 -8.72 1.94
N GLY A 65 8.59 -7.96 2.49
CA GLY A 65 8.33 -6.62 3.06
C GLY A 65 7.84 -5.60 2.03
N GLN A 66 8.22 -5.73 0.76
CA GLN A 66 7.70 -4.89 -0.33
C GLN A 66 6.34 -5.35 -0.87
N GLN A 67 6.04 -6.63 -0.75
CA GLN A 67 4.82 -7.25 -1.27
C GLN A 67 3.71 -7.36 -0.24
N THR A 68 4.01 -7.27 1.06
CA THR A 68 3.00 -7.35 2.12
C THR A 68 2.52 -5.96 2.52
N LEU A 69 1.21 -5.79 2.54
CA LEU A 69 0.54 -4.68 3.20
C LEU A 69 0.05 -5.18 4.55
N ASP A 70 0.56 -4.59 5.60
CA ASP A 70 0.15 -4.83 6.98
C ASP A 70 -0.82 -3.72 7.38
N LEU A 71 -2.09 -4.06 7.44
CA LEU A 71 -3.15 -3.15 7.87
C LEU A 71 -3.56 -3.52 9.29
N SER A 72 -3.40 -2.59 10.22
CA SER A 72 -3.97 -2.75 11.55
C SER A 72 -5.48 -2.48 11.52
N VAL A 73 -6.26 -3.40 12.08
CA VAL A 73 -7.69 -3.23 12.29
C VAL A 73 -7.89 -2.82 13.74
N SER A 74 -8.38 -1.61 13.97
CA SER A 74 -8.60 -1.12 15.33
C SER A 74 -9.66 -1.95 16.03
N ALA A 75 -9.38 -2.35 17.28
CA ALA A 75 -10.37 -2.93 18.18
C ALA A 75 -11.39 -1.87 18.61
N ALA A 76 -12.61 -2.27 18.86
CA ALA A 76 -13.59 -1.39 19.49
C ALA A 76 -13.22 -1.22 20.97
N ARG A 77 -13.17 0.05 21.42
CA ARG A 77 -12.93 0.36 22.82
C ARG A 77 -14.17 0.06 23.65
N GLY A 78 -14.03 -0.65 24.76
CA GLY A 78 -15.13 -1.02 25.68
C GLY A 78 -15.94 0.19 26.17
N ASN A 79 -17.19 -0.02 26.46
CA ASN A 79 -18.09 1.01 26.95
C ASN A 79 -17.94 1.23 28.47
N ILE A 80 -18.32 2.41 28.93
CA ILE A 80 -18.39 2.72 30.38
C ILE A 80 -19.84 2.97 30.74
N TYR A 81 -20.33 2.22 31.73
CA TYR A 81 -21.67 2.29 32.21
C TYR A 81 -21.74 2.81 33.66
N ASP A 82 -22.88 3.40 34.01
CA ASP A 82 -23.21 3.70 35.39
C ASP A 82 -23.68 2.45 36.13
N CYS A 83 -24.03 2.56 37.44
CA CYS A 83 -24.52 1.43 38.21
C CYS A 83 -25.89 0.89 37.76
N ASN A 84 -26.65 1.64 36.97
CA ASN A 84 -27.95 1.29 36.42
C ASN A 84 -27.88 0.77 34.97
N GLY A 85 -26.69 0.70 34.38
CA GLY A 85 -26.48 0.30 32.98
C GLY A 85 -26.65 1.40 31.95
N ASN A 86 -26.72 2.68 32.37
CA ASN A 86 -26.74 3.81 31.43
C ASN A 86 -25.35 4.01 30.87
N VAL A 87 -25.27 4.29 29.57
CA VAL A 87 -24.00 4.48 28.88
C VAL A 87 -23.42 5.86 29.18
N LEU A 88 -22.28 5.89 29.87
CA LEU A 88 -21.54 7.13 30.18
C LEU A 88 -20.52 7.47 29.09
N ALA A 89 -19.89 6.45 28.49
CA ALA A 89 -18.99 6.59 27.35
C ALA A 89 -19.11 5.38 26.43
N MET A 90 -19.18 5.63 25.13
CA MET A 90 -19.25 4.58 24.11
C MET A 90 -18.35 4.90 22.92
N SER A 91 -17.92 3.85 22.22
CA SER A 91 -17.20 3.99 20.97
C SER A 91 -18.13 3.72 19.79
N ALA A 92 -18.11 4.60 18.81
CA ALA A 92 -18.83 4.41 17.56
C ALA A 92 -17.82 4.31 16.40
N THR A 93 -18.15 3.47 15.43
CA THR A 93 -17.40 3.38 14.18
C THR A 93 -17.64 4.66 13.38
N VAL A 94 -16.58 5.27 12.92
CA VAL A 94 -16.59 6.41 12.02
C VAL A 94 -15.68 6.11 10.82
N TYR A 95 -15.82 6.89 9.77
CA TYR A 95 -15.04 6.71 8.57
C TYR A 95 -14.22 7.95 8.26
N ASN A 96 -13.02 7.74 7.78
CA ASN A 96 -12.16 8.79 7.25
C ASN A 96 -12.09 8.64 5.73
N LEU A 97 -12.40 9.72 5.01
CA LEU A 97 -12.30 9.76 3.56
C LEU A 97 -10.88 10.12 3.16
N ILE A 98 -10.26 9.20 2.46
CA ILE A 98 -8.87 9.32 2.00
C ILE A 98 -8.85 9.45 0.48
N LEU A 99 -8.03 10.36 0.00
CA LEU A 99 -7.72 10.56 -1.40
C LEU A 99 -6.25 10.28 -1.66
N SER A 100 -5.96 9.61 -2.76
CA SER A 100 -4.62 9.52 -3.35
C SER A 100 -4.55 10.43 -4.59
N PRO A 101 -4.07 11.67 -4.49
CA PRO A 101 -3.98 12.57 -5.63
C PRO A 101 -3.06 12.06 -6.73
N LYS A 102 -2.03 11.30 -6.35
CA LYS A 102 -1.10 10.66 -7.29
C LYS A 102 -1.78 9.62 -8.17
N ASP A 103 -2.58 8.73 -7.55
CA ASP A 103 -3.29 7.68 -8.27
C ASP A 103 -4.46 8.27 -9.09
N LEU A 104 -5.12 9.31 -8.58
CA LEU A 104 -6.10 10.10 -9.33
C LEU A 104 -5.52 10.59 -10.66
N MET A 105 -4.31 11.16 -10.65
CA MET A 105 -3.65 11.64 -11.86
C MET A 105 -3.31 10.50 -12.83
N GLN A 106 -3.02 9.31 -12.33
CA GLN A 106 -2.64 8.16 -13.17
C GLN A 106 -3.83 7.41 -13.74
N ASP A 107 -4.92 7.28 -12.96
CA ASP A 107 -6.06 6.44 -13.32
C ASP A 107 -7.18 7.21 -14.05
N CYS A 108 -7.34 8.51 -13.78
CA CYS A 108 -8.43 9.28 -14.39
C CYS A 108 -8.23 9.60 -15.86
N VAL A 109 -6.99 9.61 -16.34
CA VAL A 109 -6.67 9.99 -17.73
C VAL A 109 -5.56 9.09 -18.25
N ASP A 110 -5.92 8.13 -19.11
CA ASP A 110 -4.91 7.27 -19.73
C ASP A 110 -3.99 8.12 -20.63
N LYS A 111 -2.71 8.10 -20.33
CA LYS A 111 -1.69 8.80 -21.12
C LYS A 111 -1.70 8.39 -22.59
N LYS A 112 -2.15 7.17 -22.89
CA LYS A 112 -2.22 6.64 -24.26
C LYS A 112 -3.18 7.43 -25.14
N ASP A 113 -4.28 7.93 -24.56
CA ASP A 113 -5.28 8.72 -25.30
C ASP A 113 -4.77 10.10 -25.73
N TYR A 114 -3.65 10.53 -25.13
CA TYR A 114 -3.01 11.83 -25.39
C TYR A 114 -1.62 11.68 -25.99
N THR A 115 -1.28 10.47 -26.46
CA THR A 115 0.02 10.17 -27.08
C THR A 115 -0.21 9.95 -28.57
N ASP A 116 0.54 10.68 -29.41
CA ASP A 116 0.49 10.54 -30.86
C ASP A 116 1.08 9.19 -31.31
N ASP A 117 0.82 8.79 -32.57
CA ASP A 117 1.33 7.55 -33.17
C ASP A 117 2.88 7.47 -33.14
N ASP A 118 3.56 8.60 -33.06
CA ASP A 118 5.01 8.73 -32.91
C ASP A 118 5.51 8.58 -31.44
N GLY A 119 4.62 8.37 -30.48
CA GLY A 119 4.94 8.18 -29.05
C GLY A 119 5.18 9.48 -28.28
N ASN A 120 4.86 10.66 -28.85
CA ASN A 120 4.98 11.94 -28.16
C ASN A 120 3.69 12.26 -27.38
N LEU A 121 3.83 12.52 -26.07
CA LEU A 121 2.73 12.93 -25.21
C LEU A 121 2.39 14.41 -25.44
N ASN A 122 1.13 14.70 -25.71
CA ASN A 122 0.61 16.08 -25.70
C ASN A 122 0.36 16.51 -24.24
N GLU A 123 1.42 17.01 -23.58
CA GLU A 123 1.38 17.40 -22.16
C GLU A 123 0.31 18.46 -21.86
N ALA A 124 0.06 19.39 -22.76
CA ALA A 124 -0.92 20.45 -22.55
C ALA A 124 -2.35 19.90 -22.52
N ALA A 125 -2.70 19.01 -23.45
CA ALA A 125 -4.00 18.37 -23.51
C ALA A 125 -4.21 17.40 -22.34
N TRP A 126 -3.17 16.63 -21.98
CA TRP A 126 -3.20 15.73 -20.84
C TRP A 126 -3.37 16.47 -19.50
N ASN A 127 -2.62 17.54 -19.26
CA ASN A 127 -2.75 18.37 -18.06
C ASN A 127 -4.14 19.02 -17.96
N ALA A 128 -4.71 19.46 -19.09
CA ALA A 128 -6.06 20.01 -19.12
C ALA A 128 -7.13 18.96 -18.75
N ALA A 129 -6.97 17.72 -19.22
CA ALA A 129 -7.86 16.62 -18.90
C ALA A 129 -7.74 16.19 -17.42
N VAL A 130 -6.53 16.10 -16.88
CA VAL A 130 -6.30 15.84 -15.45
C VAL A 130 -6.97 16.92 -14.59
N LYS A 131 -6.80 18.19 -14.95
CA LYS A 131 -7.45 19.28 -14.23
C LYS A 131 -8.97 19.20 -14.29
N ALA A 132 -9.55 18.88 -15.44
CA ALA A 132 -10.99 18.69 -15.59
C ALA A 132 -11.52 17.55 -14.71
N ALA A 133 -10.78 16.43 -14.60
CA ALA A 133 -11.12 15.31 -13.71
C ALA A 133 -11.02 15.72 -12.22
N GLN A 134 -10.00 16.47 -11.85
CA GLN A 134 -9.85 17.03 -10.50
C GLN A 134 -11.01 17.97 -10.14
N ASP A 135 -11.35 18.88 -11.02
CA ASP A 135 -12.46 19.82 -10.83
C ASP A 135 -13.81 19.11 -10.76
N GLN A 136 -13.99 18.02 -11.51
CA GLN A 136 -15.19 17.18 -11.41
C GLN A 136 -15.28 16.49 -10.07
N LEU A 137 -14.19 15.85 -9.60
CA LEU A 137 -14.14 15.20 -8.29
C LEU A 137 -14.45 16.18 -7.15
N VAL A 138 -13.92 17.39 -7.23
CA VAL A 138 -14.21 18.46 -6.23
C VAL A 138 -15.71 18.76 -6.21
N ARG A 139 -16.34 18.97 -7.37
CA ARG A 139 -17.79 19.23 -7.45
C ARG A 139 -18.61 18.09 -6.88
N ASP A 140 -18.26 16.84 -7.22
CA ASP A 140 -18.97 15.67 -6.76
C ASP A 140 -18.87 15.49 -5.24
N LEU A 141 -17.66 15.65 -4.67
CA LEU A 141 -17.43 15.56 -3.23
C LEU A 141 -18.13 16.71 -2.47
N MET A 142 -18.15 17.92 -3.01
CA MET A 142 -18.89 19.03 -2.43
C MET A 142 -20.42 18.80 -2.45
N GLY A 143 -20.91 18.08 -3.45
CA GLY A 143 -22.32 17.67 -3.51
C GLY A 143 -22.68 16.59 -2.48
N LEU A 144 -21.76 15.66 -2.20
CA LEU A 144 -21.94 14.58 -1.23
C LEU A 144 -21.74 15.03 0.22
N ILE A 145 -20.82 15.96 0.44
CA ILE A 145 -20.41 16.42 1.78
C ILE A 145 -20.42 17.95 1.79
N PRO A 146 -21.54 18.59 2.14
CA PRO A 146 -21.67 20.05 2.10
C PRO A 146 -20.72 20.81 3.05
N ASP A 147 -20.26 20.15 4.11
CA ASP A 147 -19.36 20.75 5.12
C ASP A 147 -17.88 20.80 4.71
N LEU A 148 -17.54 20.45 3.47
CA LEU A 148 -16.16 20.54 3.00
C LEU A 148 -15.78 21.99 2.66
N ASP A 149 -14.55 22.35 3.02
CA ASP A 149 -13.93 23.59 2.58
C ASP A 149 -13.39 23.39 1.15
N GLN A 150 -14.02 24.06 0.19
CA GLN A 150 -13.68 23.95 -1.23
C GLN A 150 -12.21 24.30 -1.50
N GLU A 151 -11.70 25.39 -0.92
CA GLU A 151 -10.33 25.84 -1.18
C GLU A 151 -9.29 24.83 -0.65
N LYS A 152 -9.58 24.24 0.52
CA LYS A 152 -8.73 23.19 1.10
C LYS A 152 -8.79 21.92 0.28
N LEU A 153 -9.97 21.52 -0.19
CA LEU A 153 -10.17 20.32 -1.02
C LEU A 153 -9.43 20.46 -2.36
N GLU A 154 -9.55 21.60 -3.03
CA GLU A 154 -8.83 21.86 -4.29
C GLU A 154 -7.32 21.75 -4.12
N LYS A 155 -6.77 22.32 -3.05
CA LYS A 155 -5.33 22.21 -2.73
C LYS A 155 -4.90 20.76 -2.48
N GLN A 156 -5.75 19.97 -1.81
CA GLN A 156 -5.46 18.58 -1.53
C GLN A 156 -5.50 17.72 -2.79
N VAL A 157 -6.48 17.94 -3.67
CA VAL A 157 -6.63 17.22 -4.94
C VAL A 157 -5.49 17.55 -5.92
N GLN A 158 -5.01 18.78 -5.92
CA GLN A 158 -3.89 19.22 -6.79
C GLN A 158 -2.51 18.75 -6.31
N ALA A 159 -2.39 18.28 -5.07
CA ALA A 159 -1.12 17.85 -4.47
C ALA A 159 -0.70 16.43 -4.96
N THR A 160 -0.46 16.29 -6.25
CA THR A 160 -0.22 15.01 -6.98
C THR A 160 1.07 14.28 -6.57
N GLU A 161 1.93 14.88 -5.75
CA GLU A 161 3.11 14.25 -5.16
C GLU A 161 2.78 13.28 -4.02
N TYR A 162 1.56 13.39 -3.44
CA TYR A 162 1.15 12.58 -2.30
C TYR A 162 0.21 11.43 -2.71
N SER A 163 0.43 10.27 -2.10
CA SER A 163 -0.44 9.09 -2.26
C SER A 163 -1.47 8.95 -1.13
N TYR A 164 -1.46 9.84 -0.14
CA TYR A 164 -2.36 9.80 1.00
C TYR A 164 -2.71 11.22 1.46
N ARG A 165 -3.99 11.57 1.39
CA ARG A 165 -4.54 12.82 1.92
C ARG A 165 -5.88 12.56 2.58
N GLU A 166 -6.02 12.99 3.82
CA GLU A 166 -7.29 12.95 4.53
C GLU A 166 -8.13 14.15 4.09
N ILE A 167 -9.27 13.86 3.45
CA ILE A 167 -10.22 14.87 2.98
C ILE A 167 -11.16 15.27 4.12
N LYS A 168 -11.80 14.27 4.75
CA LYS A 168 -12.67 14.45 5.91
C LYS A 168 -12.51 13.27 6.86
N THR A 169 -12.46 13.57 8.14
CA THR A 169 -12.40 12.59 9.22
C THR A 169 -13.73 12.50 9.96
N LYS A 170 -13.95 11.41 10.67
CA LYS A 170 -15.11 11.24 11.57
C LYS A 170 -16.46 11.34 10.84
N ILE A 171 -16.54 10.75 9.65
CA ILE A 171 -17.77 10.64 8.88
C ILE A 171 -18.64 9.55 9.52
N GLU A 172 -19.90 9.84 9.77
CA GLU A 172 -20.86 8.87 10.30
C GLU A 172 -21.30 7.85 9.24
N GLU A 173 -21.86 6.73 9.66
CA GLU A 173 -22.23 5.62 8.78
C GLU A 173 -23.19 6.04 7.65
N GLU A 174 -24.14 6.95 7.94
CA GLU A 174 -25.13 7.40 6.95
C GLU A 174 -24.45 8.13 5.78
N ASP A 175 -23.55 9.08 6.08
CA ASP A 175 -22.80 9.83 5.06
C ASP A 175 -21.77 8.93 4.38
N ALA A 176 -21.12 8.03 5.14
CA ALA A 176 -20.16 7.07 4.61
C ALA A 176 -20.78 6.13 3.58
N LYS A 177 -22.05 5.76 3.76
CA LYS A 177 -22.79 4.94 2.81
C LYS A 177 -22.97 5.65 1.47
N ALA A 178 -23.36 6.92 1.47
CA ALA A 178 -23.50 7.71 0.24
C ALA A 178 -22.17 7.83 -0.51
N ILE A 179 -21.09 8.05 0.22
CA ILE A 179 -19.73 8.12 -0.34
C ILE A 179 -19.31 6.76 -0.90
N ARG A 180 -19.61 5.66 -0.21
CA ARG A 180 -19.31 4.29 -0.66
C ARG A 180 -20.06 3.96 -1.96
N ASP A 181 -21.33 4.31 -2.03
CA ASP A 181 -22.14 4.13 -3.24
C ASP A 181 -21.56 4.94 -4.41
N TYR A 182 -21.14 6.18 -4.18
CA TYR A 182 -20.43 7.00 -5.18
C TYR A 182 -19.14 6.33 -5.66
N ILE A 183 -18.29 5.84 -4.75
CA ILE A 183 -17.02 5.17 -5.06
C ILE A 183 -17.26 3.94 -5.95
N VAL A 184 -18.28 3.13 -5.64
CA VAL A 184 -18.62 1.93 -6.40
C VAL A 184 -19.17 2.27 -7.77
N GLN A 185 -20.10 3.24 -7.86
CA GLN A 185 -20.72 3.66 -9.12
C GLN A 185 -19.72 4.25 -10.11
N ASN A 186 -18.81 5.08 -9.61
CA ASN A 186 -17.81 5.77 -10.44
C ASN A 186 -16.48 5.00 -10.56
N LYS A 187 -16.36 3.82 -9.92
CA LYS A 187 -15.14 2.99 -9.92
C LYS A 187 -13.89 3.73 -9.45
N THR A 188 -14.06 4.63 -8.49
CA THR A 188 -12.99 5.51 -7.99
C THR A 188 -12.18 4.90 -6.84
N SER A 189 -12.41 3.62 -6.51
CA SER A 189 -11.79 2.90 -5.38
C SER A 189 -10.26 2.86 -5.39
N HIS A 190 -9.62 3.12 -6.52
CA HIS A 190 -8.17 3.15 -6.66
C HIS A 190 -7.54 4.39 -6.01
N TYR A 191 -8.23 5.52 -6.04
CA TYR A 191 -7.71 6.79 -5.53
C TYR A 191 -8.57 7.43 -4.45
N LEU A 192 -9.82 6.98 -4.27
CA LEU A 192 -10.75 7.48 -3.24
C LEU A 192 -11.29 6.31 -2.44
N TYR A 193 -11.06 6.28 -1.12
CA TYR A 193 -11.49 5.18 -0.27
C TYR A 193 -11.79 5.63 1.15
N LEU A 194 -12.63 4.86 1.83
CA LEU A 194 -13.00 5.05 3.22
C LEU A 194 -12.16 4.14 4.12
N VAL A 195 -11.56 4.72 5.14
CA VAL A 195 -10.85 3.97 6.19
C VAL A 195 -11.68 4.05 7.46
N THR A 196 -11.93 2.88 8.06
CA THR A 196 -12.64 2.79 9.34
C THR A 196 -11.78 3.34 10.47
N GLY A 197 -12.41 4.12 11.34
CA GLY A 197 -11.84 4.63 12.57
C GLY A 197 -12.84 4.46 13.71
N THR A 198 -12.42 4.81 14.92
CA THR A 198 -13.30 4.82 16.10
C THR A 198 -13.32 6.21 16.70
N GLN A 199 -14.52 6.62 17.13
CA GLN A 199 -14.68 7.88 17.87
C GLN A 199 -15.36 7.59 19.20
N ARG A 200 -14.85 8.24 20.25
CA ARG A 200 -15.42 8.16 21.58
C ARG A 200 -16.51 9.21 21.76
N TYR A 201 -17.67 8.77 22.21
CA TYR A 201 -18.84 9.61 22.50
C TYR A 201 -19.17 9.55 23.97
N TYR A 202 -19.55 10.72 24.52
CA TYR A 202 -20.01 10.90 25.90
C TYR A 202 -21.44 11.44 25.86
N PRO A 203 -22.48 10.58 25.94
CA PRO A 203 -23.87 11.00 25.73
C PRO A 203 -24.35 12.10 26.67
N TYR A 204 -23.80 12.15 27.88
CA TYR A 204 -24.16 13.15 28.89
C TYR A 204 -23.22 14.36 28.93
N ALA A 205 -22.46 14.56 27.87
CA ALA A 205 -21.55 15.71 27.70
C ALA A 205 -20.58 15.90 28.88
N SER A 206 -20.86 16.87 29.78
CA SER A 206 -19.98 17.23 30.88
C SER A 206 -20.18 16.41 32.15
N LEU A 207 -21.19 15.53 32.21
CA LEU A 207 -21.51 14.76 33.40
C LEU A 207 -20.32 13.85 33.80
N ALA A 208 -19.87 13.97 35.05
CA ALA A 208 -18.72 13.23 35.58
C ALA A 208 -17.43 13.39 34.77
N ALA A 209 -17.29 14.45 33.98
CA ALA A 209 -16.19 14.63 33.03
C ALA A 209 -14.80 14.55 33.69
N GLN A 210 -14.67 15.05 34.94
CA GLN A 210 -13.40 14.98 35.68
C GLN A 210 -13.06 13.55 36.10
N THR A 211 -14.07 12.74 36.38
CA THR A 211 -13.91 11.34 36.80
C THR A 211 -13.73 10.43 35.59
N LEU A 212 -14.58 10.57 34.57
CA LEU A 212 -14.51 9.78 33.34
C LEU A 212 -13.23 10.08 32.56
N GLY A 213 -12.90 11.36 32.42
CA GLY A 213 -11.82 11.82 31.58
C GLY A 213 -12.16 11.82 30.10
N PHE A 214 -11.16 11.75 29.26
CA PHE A 214 -11.31 11.71 27.80
C PHE A 214 -10.20 10.89 27.13
N VAL A 215 -10.42 10.56 25.87
CA VAL A 215 -9.49 9.81 25.00
C VAL A 215 -8.89 10.77 23.98
N ASN A 216 -7.59 10.65 23.74
CA ASN A 216 -6.86 11.33 22.65
C ASN A 216 -6.41 10.30 21.60
N ALA A 217 -5.57 10.73 20.66
CA ALA A 217 -5.04 9.85 19.60
C ALA A 217 -4.16 8.69 20.14
N GLU A 218 -3.59 8.84 21.34
CA GLU A 218 -2.69 7.87 21.95
C GLU A 218 -3.42 6.88 22.90
N GLY A 219 -4.67 7.18 23.26
CA GLY A 219 -5.48 6.38 24.19
C GLY A 219 -6.15 7.22 25.26
N GLY A 220 -6.45 6.62 26.43
CA GLY A 220 -7.02 7.32 27.56
C GLY A 220 -6.06 8.38 28.12
N ALA A 221 -6.47 9.65 28.11
CA ALA A 221 -5.60 10.75 28.50
C ALA A 221 -5.66 11.07 29.99
N VAL A 222 -6.85 11.07 30.59
CA VAL A 222 -7.08 11.38 32.01
C VAL A 222 -8.26 10.57 32.56
N GLY A 223 -8.43 10.57 33.89
CA GLY A 223 -9.56 9.97 34.58
C GLY A 223 -9.59 8.44 34.47
N ILE A 224 -10.80 7.90 34.49
CA ILE A 224 -11.07 6.45 34.35
C ILE A 224 -10.60 5.95 32.97
N GLU A 225 -10.78 6.74 31.92
CA GLU A 225 -10.30 6.41 30.60
C GLU A 225 -8.80 6.12 30.57
N ALA A 226 -7.99 6.88 31.31
CA ALA A 226 -6.55 6.65 31.42
C ALA A 226 -6.22 5.52 32.42
N ALA A 227 -6.89 5.48 33.57
CA ALA A 227 -6.61 4.50 34.61
C ALA A 227 -6.90 3.04 34.15
N TYR A 228 -7.90 2.86 33.29
CA TYR A 228 -8.33 1.56 32.74
C TYR A 228 -8.08 1.43 31.25
N ASP A 229 -7.15 2.21 30.70
CA ASP A 229 -6.88 2.20 29.26
C ASP A 229 -6.53 0.81 28.73
N ASP A 230 -5.70 0.04 29.46
CA ASP A 230 -5.30 -1.31 29.07
C ASP A 230 -6.47 -2.31 29.01
N VAL A 231 -7.51 -2.07 29.78
CA VAL A 231 -8.73 -2.92 29.82
C VAL A 231 -9.69 -2.49 28.70
N LEU A 232 -9.85 -1.17 28.54
CA LEU A 232 -10.81 -0.58 27.61
C LEU A 232 -10.36 -0.66 26.15
N LYS A 233 -9.06 -0.50 25.84
CA LYS A 233 -8.56 -0.35 24.45
C LYS A 233 -8.65 -1.57 23.56
N GLY A 234 -8.77 -2.78 24.18
CA GLY A 234 -8.71 -4.04 23.45
C GLY A 234 -7.34 -4.30 22.77
N THR A 235 -7.33 -5.23 21.85
CA THR A 235 -6.13 -5.58 21.08
C THR A 235 -6.43 -5.45 19.59
N ALA A 236 -5.68 -4.60 18.90
CA ALA A 236 -5.86 -4.41 17.47
C ALA A 236 -5.59 -5.69 16.69
N GLY A 237 -6.46 -5.97 15.72
CA GLY A 237 -6.27 -7.03 14.74
C GLY A 237 -5.29 -6.59 13.64
N ARG A 238 -4.91 -7.54 12.79
CA ARG A 238 -4.02 -7.31 11.66
C ARG A 238 -4.52 -8.05 10.43
N VAL A 239 -4.46 -7.38 9.29
CA VAL A 239 -4.74 -7.98 7.99
C VAL A 239 -3.47 -7.87 7.16
N ILE A 240 -2.83 -9.00 6.92
CA ILE A 240 -1.63 -9.08 6.09
C ILE A 240 -2.07 -9.54 4.70
N THR A 241 -2.04 -8.63 3.73
CA THR A 241 -2.37 -8.92 2.33
C THR A 241 -1.16 -8.79 1.44
N THR A 242 -1.11 -9.57 0.35
CA THR A 242 -0.05 -9.45 -0.65
C THR A 242 -0.45 -8.47 -1.76
N ARG A 243 0.48 -7.61 -2.15
CA ARG A 243 0.35 -6.67 -3.27
C ARG A 243 1.20 -7.12 -4.47
N THR A 244 0.74 -6.81 -5.67
CA THR A 244 1.60 -6.85 -6.86
C THR A 244 2.59 -5.70 -6.83
N GLY A 245 3.70 -5.81 -7.58
CA GLY A 245 4.65 -4.70 -7.76
C GLY A 245 4.03 -3.41 -8.36
N ALA A 246 2.81 -3.50 -8.90
CA ALA A 246 2.00 -2.37 -9.37
C ALA A 246 1.04 -1.81 -8.29
N GLY A 247 1.10 -2.32 -7.04
CA GLY A 247 0.27 -1.82 -5.93
C GLY A 247 -1.15 -2.39 -5.85
N THR A 248 -1.55 -3.26 -6.80
CA THR A 248 -2.88 -3.88 -6.82
C THR A 248 -2.95 -5.07 -5.85
N GLN A 249 -3.99 -5.16 -5.03
CA GLN A 249 -4.20 -6.32 -4.16
C GLN A 249 -4.37 -7.59 -4.99
N MET A 250 -3.59 -8.63 -4.66
CA MET A 250 -3.79 -9.97 -5.21
C MET A 250 -4.86 -10.69 -4.40
N TYR A 251 -6.05 -10.81 -4.94
CA TYR A 251 -7.20 -11.49 -4.32
C TYR A 251 -6.99 -12.99 -4.06
N ASN A 252 -5.95 -13.61 -4.60
CA ASN A 252 -5.76 -15.07 -4.59
C ASN A 252 -4.56 -15.58 -3.77
N ASN A 253 -3.76 -14.72 -3.12
CA ASN A 253 -2.60 -15.15 -2.35
C ASN A 253 -2.67 -14.65 -0.92
N TYR A 254 -2.66 -15.62 0.00
CA TYR A 254 -2.38 -15.54 1.42
C TYR A 254 -2.71 -14.18 2.08
N SER A 255 -3.90 -14.08 2.58
CA SER A 255 -4.22 -13.06 3.58
C SER A 255 -4.31 -13.75 4.94
N GLU A 256 -3.39 -13.43 5.82
CA GLU A 256 -3.49 -13.81 7.22
C GLU A 256 -4.33 -12.74 7.91
N PHE A 257 -5.45 -13.18 8.47
CA PHE A 257 -6.36 -12.31 9.19
C PHE A 257 -6.29 -12.66 10.67
N ILE A 258 -5.87 -11.71 11.48
CA ILE A 258 -5.88 -11.79 12.93
C ILE A 258 -7.01 -10.88 13.40
N ASP A 259 -8.05 -11.47 13.97
CA ASP A 259 -9.20 -10.72 14.47
C ASP A 259 -8.78 -9.73 15.57
N ALA A 260 -9.39 -8.54 15.55
CA ALA A 260 -9.30 -7.62 16.66
C ALA A 260 -10.08 -8.18 17.86
N ILE A 261 -9.53 -8.00 19.04
CA ILE A 261 -10.21 -8.34 20.30
C ILE A 261 -10.68 -7.03 20.93
N ASP A 262 -11.99 -6.84 20.99
CA ASP A 262 -12.58 -5.64 21.57
C ASP A 262 -12.22 -5.49 23.05
N GLY A 263 -12.21 -4.25 23.53
CA GLY A 263 -11.97 -3.93 24.92
C GLY A 263 -13.12 -4.37 25.80
N TYR A 264 -12.81 -4.60 27.07
CA TYR A 264 -13.83 -4.94 28.05
C TYR A 264 -14.64 -3.71 28.47
N ASP A 265 -15.93 -3.91 28.69
CA ASP A 265 -16.81 -2.89 29.25
C ASP A 265 -16.54 -2.69 30.74
N LEU A 266 -16.73 -1.46 31.20
CA LEU A 266 -16.54 -1.07 32.59
C LEU A 266 -17.84 -0.54 33.19
N THR A 267 -18.29 -1.11 34.32
CA THR A 267 -19.43 -0.61 35.06
C THR A 267 -18.94 0.11 36.31
N LEU A 268 -19.36 1.38 36.46
CA LEU A 268 -19.01 2.20 37.60
C LEU A 268 -20.07 2.12 38.68
N THR A 269 -19.70 2.48 39.90
CA THR A 269 -20.63 2.63 41.02
C THR A 269 -21.34 3.98 41.05
N ILE A 270 -21.03 4.86 40.13
CA ILE A 270 -21.66 6.18 39.95
C ILE A 270 -23.08 5.97 39.43
N ASP A 271 -24.03 6.70 40.00
CA ASP A 271 -25.38 6.85 39.47
C ASP A 271 -25.48 8.18 38.71
N ALA A 272 -25.79 8.11 37.43
CA ALA A 272 -25.83 9.28 36.55
C ALA A 272 -26.86 10.33 37.02
N THR A 273 -27.98 9.89 37.61
CA THR A 273 -29.01 10.79 38.12
C THR A 273 -28.55 11.53 39.37
N ILE A 274 -27.95 10.83 40.31
CA ILE A 274 -27.40 11.43 41.54
C ILE A 274 -26.27 12.40 41.16
N GLN A 275 -25.36 11.96 40.29
CA GLN A 275 -24.26 12.78 39.80
C GLN A 275 -24.75 14.08 39.16
N TYR A 276 -25.78 14.02 38.33
CA TYR A 276 -26.38 15.19 37.70
C TYR A 276 -26.88 16.21 38.72
N TYR A 277 -27.53 15.77 39.81
CA TYR A 277 -27.98 16.64 40.87
C TYR A 277 -26.84 17.22 41.72
N CYS A 278 -25.71 16.52 41.84
CA CYS A 278 -24.55 17.01 42.57
C CYS A 278 -23.73 18.06 41.78
N GLU A 279 -23.79 18.04 40.46
CA GLU A 279 -23.08 18.99 39.60
C GLU A 279 -23.87 20.25 39.27
N ARG A 280 -25.16 20.30 39.61
CA ARG A 280 -26.06 21.41 39.33
C ARG A 280 -26.10 22.42 40.45
#